data_1740c6427f995cfcc259d19009090fa7
#
_entry.id   1740c6427f995cfcc259d19009090fa7
#
_cell.length_a   1.000
_cell.length_b   1.000
_cell.length_c   1.000
_cell.angle_alpha   90.00
_cell.angle_beta   90.00
_cell.angle_gamma   90.00
#
_symmetry.space_group_name_H-M   'P 1'
#
loop_
_entity.id
_entity.type
_entity.pdbx_description
1 polymer ?
#
loop_
_entity_poly.entity_id
_entity_poly.type
_entity_poly.pdbx_seq_one_letter_code
_entity_poly.pdbx_strand_id
1 'polypeptide(L)'
;MKLKKKIQIAIDSPAGAGAGTQAKLLSKYYNLFYLDTGKIYRYIGFLKLKNNNKFSYSLIKKKIEKIKLSYLKNKQLLSNEVAISASQVAKDKKIREIVHKFQQKCAYQPSKKYKGSVLDGRDIITVQLKDAMFKFYITANIKVRAKRRFNEYKNLNKKISYNDVLKSLRIRDKSDKERKYGPLKKTKDSILINTTKLSKKSCFKKIKAIMDKKLNN
;
A
#
# COMPACT_ATOMS: atom_id res chain seq x y z
N MET A 1 -18.40 0.63 -30.27
CA MET A 1 -18.45 0.12 -28.87
C MET A 1 -17.45 0.89 -28.00
N LYS A 2 -17.91 1.84 -27.16
CA LYS A 2 -17.00 2.60 -26.28
C LYS A 2 -16.33 1.59 -25.31
N LEU A 3 -15.01 1.45 -25.38
CA LEU A 3 -14.24 0.68 -24.40
C LEU A 3 -14.57 1.21 -22.99
N LYS A 4 -15.28 0.40 -22.17
CA LYS A 4 -15.58 0.77 -20.78
C LYS A 4 -14.25 1.05 -20.07
N LYS A 5 -14.03 2.30 -19.68
CA LYS A 5 -12.82 2.75 -18.98
C LYS A 5 -12.60 1.88 -17.75
N LYS A 6 -11.46 1.20 -17.64
CA LYS A 6 -11.15 0.32 -16.49
C LYS A 6 -11.18 1.13 -15.21
N ILE A 7 -11.80 0.60 -14.17
CA ILE A 7 -11.84 1.23 -12.84
C ILE A 7 -10.43 1.20 -12.23
N GLN A 8 -9.86 2.36 -11.98
CA GLN A 8 -8.58 2.48 -11.29
C GLN A 8 -8.74 3.24 -9.97
N ILE A 9 -8.27 2.63 -8.88
CA ILE A 9 -8.32 3.19 -7.54
C ILE A 9 -6.90 3.31 -7.00
N ALA A 10 -6.49 4.54 -6.70
CA ALA A 10 -5.25 4.86 -6.03
C ALA A 10 -5.53 5.21 -4.57
N ILE A 11 -4.88 4.51 -3.64
CA ILE A 11 -5.03 4.77 -2.19
C ILE A 11 -3.66 5.04 -1.58
N ASP A 12 -3.50 6.22 -0.98
CA ASP A 12 -2.34 6.55 -0.16
C ASP A 12 -2.72 6.73 1.30
N SER A 13 -1.85 6.31 2.21
CA SER A 13 -2.12 6.37 3.64
C SER A 13 -0.86 6.26 4.49
N PRO A 14 -0.81 6.84 5.70
CA PRO A 14 0.15 6.44 6.71
C PRO A 14 -0.12 5.01 7.19
N ALA A 15 0.89 4.38 7.80
CA ALA A 15 0.77 3.00 8.30
C ALA A 15 -0.35 2.85 9.34
N GLY A 16 -1.14 1.75 9.25
CA GLY A 16 -2.21 1.45 10.21
C GLY A 16 -3.50 2.26 10.04
N ALA A 17 -3.63 3.10 8.99
CA ALA A 17 -4.85 3.89 8.73
C ALA A 17 -6.02 3.07 8.17
N GLY A 18 -5.81 1.80 7.81
CA GLY A 18 -6.86 0.90 7.31
C GLY A 18 -6.98 0.85 5.78
N ALA A 19 -6.08 1.48 5.02
CA ALA A 19 -6.10 1.50 3.55
C ALA A 19 -6.12 0.11 2.94
N GLY A 20 -5.21 -0.79 3.33
CA GLY A 20 -5.18 -2.16 2.80
C GLY A 20 -6.45 -2.96 3.08
N THR A 21 -7.12 -2.70 4.22
CA THR A 21 -8.44 -3.30 4.51
C THR A 21 -9.49 -2.80 3.52
N GLN A 22 -9.54 -1.49 3.28
CA GLN A 22 -10.49 -0.90 2.34
C GLN A 22 -10.19 -1.32 0.90
N ALA A 23 -8.92 -1.32 0.49
CA ALA A 23 -8.50 -1.78 -0.82
C ALA A 23 -8.96 -3.21 -1.11
N LYS A 24 -8.82 -4.13 -0.13
CA LYS A 24 -9.31 -5.52 -0.26
C LYS A 24 -10.84 -5.60 -0.37
N LEU A 25 -11.57 -4.82 0.43
CA LEU A 25 -13.04 -4.80 0.36
C LEU A 25 -13.51 -4.26 -0.99
N LEU A 26 -12.92 -3.17 -1.47
CA LEU A 26 -13.21 -2.57 -2.78
C LEU A 26 -12.87 -3.53 -3.92
N SER A 27 -11.70 -4.19 -3.85
CA SER A 27 -11.30 -5.15 -4.87
C SER A 27 -12.28 -6.30 -5.00
N LYS A 28 -12.76 -6.83 -3.86
CA LYS A 28 -13.76 -7.90 -3.85
C LYS A 28 -15.11 -7.44 -4.39
N TYR A 29 -15.57 -6.26 -3.96
CA TYR A 29 -16.90 -5.76 -4.33
C TYR A 29 -17.01 -5.38 -5.82
N TYR A 30 -15.99 -4.68 -6.35
CA TYR A 30 -15.98 -4.22 -7.75
C TYR A 30 -15.28 -5.17 -8.72
N ASN A 31 -14.84 -6.35 -8.27
CA ASN A 31 -14.02 -7.30 -9.03
C ASN A 31 -12.76 -6.64 -9.62
N LEU A 32 -11.93 -6.04 -8.76
CA LEU A 32 -10.69 -5.38 -9.15
C LEU A 32 -9.45 -6.20 -8.75
N PHE A 33 -8.41 -6.10 -9.55
CA PHE A 33 -7.09 -6.58 -9.16
C PHE A 33 -6.56 -5.75 -7.98
N TYR A 34 -6.11 -6.41 -6.91
CA TYR A 34 -5.56 -5.74 -5.73
C TYR A 34 -4.06 -5.93 -5.60
N LEU A 35 -3.33 -4.83 -5.39
CA LEU A 35 -1.91 -4.83 -5.09
C LEU A 35 -1.59 -4.00 -3.84
N ASP A 36 -1.13 -4.69 -2.78
CA ASP A 36 -0.48 -4.08 -1.61
C ASP A 36 0.97 -3.76 -1.99
N THR A 37 1.22 -2.51 -2.38
CA THR A 37 2.54 -2.11 -2.88
C THR A 37 3.61 -2.12 -1.78
N GLY A 38 3.21 -1.92 -0.53
CA GLY A 38 4.11 -2.01 0.62
C GLY A 38 4.72 -3.40 0.80
N LYS A 39 4.03 -4.46 0.36
CA LYS A 39 4.55 -5.83 0.42
C LYS A 39 5.68 -6.07 -0.59
N ILE A 40 5.72 -5.35 -1.70
CA ILE A 40 6.84 -5.43 -2.65
C ILE A 40 8.11 -4.90 -1.99
N TYR A 41 8.04 -3.74 -1.34
CA TYR A 41 9.17 -3.21 -0.59
C TYR A 41 9.57 -4.11 0.58
N ARG A 42 8.61 -4.77 1.24
CA ARG A 42 8.90 -5.78 2.26
C ARG A 42 9.61 -7.01 1.67
N TYR A 43 9.23 -7.45 0.48
CA TYR A 43 9.92 -8.54 -0.21
C TYR A 43 11.36 -8.15 -0.54
N ILE A 44 11.59 -6.93 -1.03
CA ILE A 44 12.96 -6.43 -1.30
C ILE A 44 13.77 -6.30 0.00
N GLY A 45 13.15 -5.77 1.07
CA GLY A 45 13.79 -5.70 2.39
C GLY A 45 14.15 -7.08 2.95
N PHE A 46 13.30 -8.07 2.74
CA PHE A 46 13.58 -9.47 3.09
C PHE A 46 14.75 -10.05 2.25
N LEU A 47 14.79 -9.76 0.95
CA LEU A 47 15.91 -10.16 0.09
C LEU A 47 17.22 -9.51 0.55
N LYS A 48 17.19 -8.24 0.97
CA LYS A 48 18.36 -7.54 1.52
C LYS A 48 18.90 -8.25 2.76
N LEU A 49 18.03 -8.59 3.71
CA LEU A 49 18.42 -9.29 4.94
C LEU A 49 18.97 -10.70 4.68
N LYS A 50 18.44 -11.40 3.66
CA LYS A 50 18.90 -12.76 3.32
C LYS A 50 20.16 -12.82 2.48
N ASN A 51 20.43 -11.80 1.64
CA ASN A 51 21.50 -11.84 0.64
C ASN A 51 22.52 -10.71 0.85
N ASN A 52 22.92 -10.44 2.07
CA ASN A 52 23.70 -9.26 2.47
C ASN A 52 24.81 -8.88 1.45
N ASN A 53 25.71 -9.81 1.13
CA ASN A 53 26.84 -9.57 0.22
C ASN A 53 26.50 -9.67 -1.29
N LYS A 54 25.33 -10.22 -1.64
CA LYS A 54 24.87 -10.40 -3.05
C LYS A 54 23.66 -9.52 -3.38
N PHE A 55 23.31 -8.56 -2.51
CA PHE A 55 22.19 -7.66 -2.73
C PHE A 55 22.58 -6.60 -3.77
N SER A 56 21.95 -6.65 -4.94
CA SER A 56 22.22 -5.75 -6.07
C SER A 56 20.96 -5.37 -6.82
N TYR A 57 21.00 -4.28 -7.57
CA TYR A 57 19.86 -3.85 -8.41
C TYR A 57 19.50 -4.89 -9.47
N SER A 58 20.48 -5.60 -10.02
CA SER A 58 20.25 -6.70 -10.99
C SER A 58 19.45 -7.84 -10.35
N LEU A 59 19.86 -8.26 -9.15
CA LEU A 59 19.11 -9.27 -8.37
C LEU A 59 17.67 -8.81 -8.11
N ILE A 60 17.48 -7.57 -7.67
CA ILE A 60 16.15 -7.01 -7.38
C ILE A 60 15.29 -7.02 -8.64
N LYS A 61 15.81 -6.51 -9.76
CA LYS A 61 15.12 -6.47 -11.05
C LYS A 61 14.66 -7.87 -11.46
N LYS A 62 15.59 -8.85 -11.50
CA LYS A 62 15.29 -10.25 -11.83
C LYS A 62 14.23 -10.87 -10.92
N LYS A 63 14.29 -10.60 -9.60
CA LYS A 63 13.32 -11.12 -8.62
C LYS A 63 11.95 -10.47 -8.75
N ILE A 64 11.87 -9.16 -9.03
CA ILE A 64 10.59 -8.44 -9.18
C ILE A 64 9.93 -8.79 -10.52
N GLU A 65 10.65 -8.92 -11.61
CA GLU A 65 10.10 -9.33 -12.91
C GLU A 65 9.46 -10.72 -12.88
N LYS A 66 10.04 -11.63 -12.10
CA LYS A 66 9.58 -13.02 -11.96
C LYS A 66 8.71 -13.27 -10.71
N ILE A 67 8.33 -12.22 -9.99
CA ILE A 67 7.60 -12.40 -8.72
C ILE A 67 6.20 -12.99 -8.95
N LYS A 68 5.93 -14.11 -8.30
CA LYS A 68 4.55 -14.60 -8.15
C LYS A 68 3.89 -13.84 -6.98
N LEU A 69 2.70 -13.28 -7.20
CA LEU A 69 2.00 -12.50 -6.17
C LEU A 69 1.69 -13.31 -4.90
N SER A 70 1.70 -14.65 -4.99
CA SER A 70 1.59 -15.55 -3.83
C SER A 70 2.74 -15.37 -2.84
N TYR A 71 3.97 -15.05 -3.30
CA TYR A 71 5.09 -14.77 -2.40
C TYR A 71 4.87 -13.55 -1.51
N LEU A 72 4.06 -12.58 -1.94
CA LEU A 72 3.70 -11.42 -1.15
C LEU A 72 2.75 -11.76 0.02
N LYS A 73 2.26 -12.99 0.10
CA LYS A 73 1.46 -13.52 1.23
C LYS A 73 2.32 -14.16 2.32
N ASN A 74 3.63 -14.33 2.10
CA ASN A 74 4.53 -14.96 3.06
C ASN A 74 4.51 -14.23 4.41
N LYS A 75 4.30 -14.97 5.50
CA LYS A 75 4.25 -14.45 6.87
C LYS A 75 5.59 -13.82 7.31
N GLN A 76 6.72 -14.30 6.79
CA GLN A 76 8.05 -13.73 7.07
C GLN A 76 8.15 -12.24 6.68
N LEU A 77 7.40 -11.80 5.66
CA LEU A 77 7.36 -10.39 5.26
C LEU A 77 6.69 -9.49 6.31
N LEU A 78 6.07 -10.05 7.35
CA LEU A 78 5.38 -9.30 8.41
C LEU A 78 6.27 -9.03 9.62
N SER A 79 7.54 -9.49 9.62
CA SER A 79 8.46 -9.23 10.74
C SER A 79 8.80 -7.74 10.86
N ASN A 80 9.28 -7.35 12.05
CA ASN A 80 9.67 -5.95 12.31
C ASN A 80 10.96 -5.59 11.58
N GLU A 81 11.94 -6.49 11.54
CA GLU A 81 13.21 -6.30 10.82
C GLU A 81 12.97 -6.09 9.33
N VAL A 82 12.10 -6.92 8.72
CA VAL A 82 11.70 -6.74 7.32
C VAL A 82 10.97 -5.41 7.11
N ALA A 83 10.18 -4.94 8.07
CA ALA A 83 9.51 -3.65 7.96
C ALA A 83 10.50 -2.46 7.99
N ILE A 84 11.56 -2.55 8.83
CA ILE A 84 12.62 -1.56 8.91
C ILE A 84 13.44 -1.57 7.61
N SER A 85 13.90 -2.74 7.19
CA SER A 85 14.65 -2.89 5.92
C SER A 85 13.83 -2.40 4.71
N ALA A 86 12.53 -2.71 4.65
CA ALA A 86 11.62 -2.19 3.62
C ALA A 86 11.56 -0.66 3.59
N SER A 87 11.55 -0.01 4.76
CA SER A 87 11.55 1.45 4.85
C SER A 87 12.88 2.06 4.36
N GLN A 88 14.01 1.35 4.58
CA GLN A 88 15.32 1.76 4.09
C GLN A 88 15.40 1.65 2.56
N VAL A 89 15.08 0.48 1.99
CA VAL A 89 15.13 0.26 0.54
C VAL A 89 14.13 1.14 -0.22
N ALA A 90 13.03 1.53 0.40
CA ALA A 90 12.06 2.45 -0.20
C ALA A 90 12.56 3.89 -0.35
N LYS A 91 13.71 4.26 0.21
CA LYS A 91 14.39 5.56 0.01
C LYS A 91 15.25 5.57 -1.25
N ASP A 92 15.64 4.41 -1.75
CA ASP A 92 16.54 4.27 -2.90
C ASP A 92 15.78 4.53 -4.21
N LYS A 93 16.30 5.47 -5.03
CA LYS A 93 15.70 5.88 -6.30
C LYS A 93 15.62 4.73 -7.30
N LYS A 94 16.73 3.97 -7.48
CA LYS A 94 16.80 2.87 -8.47
C LYS A 94 15.88 1.72 -8.09
N ILE A 95 15.80 1.37 -6.80
CA ILE A 95 14.83 0.37 -6.31
C ILE A 95 13.40 0.81 -6.61
N ARG A 96 13.08 2.08 -6.38
CA ARG A 96 11.74 2.62 -6.68
C ARG A 96 11.41 2.54 -8.16
N GLU A 97 12.35 2.88 -9.05
CA GLU A 97 12.16 2.78 -10.50
C GLU A 97 11.84 1.35 -10.95
N ILE A 98 12.56 0.34 -10.40
CA ILE A 98 12.27 -1.08 -10.67
C ILE A 98 10.87 -1.46 -10.19
N VAL A 99 10.53 -1.06 -8.97
CA VAL A 99 9.22 -1.37 -8.36
C VAL A 99 8.10 -0.65 -9.11
N HIS A 100 8.28 0.60 -9.52
CA HIS A 100 7.31 1.39 -10.27
C HIS A 100 6.88 0.72 -11.57
N LYS A 101 7.84 0.27 -12.39
CA LYS A 101 7.54 -0.43 -13.65
C LYS A 101 6.64 -1.64 -13.42
N PHE A 102 6.92 -2.42 -12.38
CA PHE A 102 6.10 -3.57 -12.01
C PHE A 102 4.70 -3.15 -11.53
N GLN A 103 4.60 -2.15 -10.68
CA GLN A 103 3.32 -1.65 -10.15
C GLN A 103 2.44 -1.10 -11.26
N GLN A 104 3.00 -0.30 -12.16
CA GLN A 104 2.29 0.25 -13.32
C GLN A 104 1.78 -0.86 -14.23
N LYS A 105 2.62 -1.85 -14.56
CA LYS A 105 2.18 -3.03 -15.32
C LYS A 105 0.96 -3.71 -14.66
N CYS A 106 1.02 -3.96 -13.36
CA CYS A 106 -0.09 -4.56 -12.62
C CYS A 106 -1.35 -3.69 -12.61
N ALA A 107 -1.20 -2.38 -12.56
CA ALA A 107 -2.31 -1.43 -12.46
C ALA A 107 -3.03 -1.21 -13.79
N TYR A 108 -2.28 -1.01 -14.85
CA TYR A 108 -2.84 -0.69 -16.17
C TYR A 108 -3.19 -1.93 -17.00
N GLN A 109 -2.52 -3.06 -16.71
CA GLN A 109 -2.70 -4.33 -17.43
C GLN A 109 -3.10 -5.48 -16.50
N PRO A 110 -4.15 -5.32 -15.66
CA PRO A 110 -4.63 -6.44 -14.87
C PRO A 110 -5.18 -7.53 -15.79
N SER A 111 -5.18 -8.77 -15.33
CA SER A 111 -5.80 -9.90 -16.06
C SER A 111 -7.23 -9.55 -16.50
N LYS A 112 -7.63 -10.01 -17.68
CA LYS A 112 -8.96 -9.75 -18.30
C LYS A 112 -10.15 -10.10 -17.40
N LYS A 113 -9.97 -10.98 -16.41
CA LYS A 113 -11.01 -11.32 -15.42
C LYS A 113 -11.37 -10.18 -14.46
N TYR A 114 -10.54 -9.13 -14.37
CA TYR A 114 -10.79 -7.99 -13.49
C TYR A 114 -11.33 -6.78 -14.28
N LYS A 115 -12.24 -6.05 -13.66
CA LYS A 115 -12.81 -4.81 -14.21
C LYS A 115 -11.87 -3.60 -14.08
N GLY A 116 -10.70 -3.77 -13.45
CA GLY A 116 -9.74 -2.72 -13.20
C GLY A 116 -8.76 -3.10 -12.09
N SER A 117 -8.25 -2.10 -11.38
CA SER A 117 -7.25 -2.31 -10.34
C SER A 117 -7.44 -1.37 -9.14
N VAL A 118 -6.98 -1.83 -7.97
CA VAL A 118 -6.81 -1.00 -6.77
C VAL A 118 -5.43 -1.23 -6.17
N LEU A 119 -4.68 -0.14 -6.01
CA LEU A 119 -3.36 -0.14 -5.40
C LEU A 119 -3.40 0.68 -4.12
N ASP A 120 -2.77 0.17 -3.05
CA ASP A 120 -2.55 0.95 -1.84
C ASP A 120 -1.06 1.08 -1.51
N GLY A 121 -0.68 2.26 -1.03
CA GLY A 121 0.72 2.58 -0.75
C GLY A 121 0.93 3.94 -0.10
N ARG A 122 1.95 4.67 -0.60
CA ARG A 122 2.36 5.98 -0.08
C ARG A 122 2.48 7.06 -1.15
N ASP A 123 2.65 6.65 -2.40
CA ASP A 123 2.87 7.51 -3.56
C ASP A 123 2.11 7.00 -4.80
N ILE A 124 1.03 6.28 -4.54
CA ILE A 124 0.20 5.74 -5.60
C ILE A 124 -0.48 6.88 -6.35
N ILE A 125 -1.05 7.83 -5.61
CA ILE A 125 -1.75 9.00 -6.16
C ILE A 125 -0.78 9.94 -6.87
N THR A 126 0.40 10.17 -6.27
CA THR A 126 1.34 11.20 -6.74
C THR A 126 2.28 10.73 -7.84
N VAL A 127 2.54 9.42 -7.93
CA VAL A 127 3.56 8.87 -8.84
C VAL A 127 3.02 7.74 -9.72
N GLN A 128 2.34 6.74 -9.13
CA GLN A 128 2.03 5.48 -9.81
C GLN A 128 0.81 5.58 -10.74
N LEU A 129 -0.27 6.17 -10.22
CA LEU A 129 -1.58 6.25 -10.86
C LEU A 129 -2.11 7.69 -10.76
N LYS A 130 -1.38 8.63 -11.35
CA LYS A 130 -1.74 10.06 -11.35
C LYS A 130 -3.08 10.34 -12.03
N ASP A 131 -3.47 9.48 -12.95
CA ASP A 131 -4.69 9.52 -13.74
C ASP A 131 -5.79 8.59 -13.23
N ALA A 132 -5.61 7.98 -12.05
CA ALA A 132 -6.61 7.08 -11.45
C ALA A 132 -7.98 7.74 -11.38
N MET A 133 -9.02 6.98 -11.77
CA MET A 133 -10.41 7.42 -11.69
C MET A 133 -10.83 7.83 -10.29
N PHE A 134 -10.31 7.12 -9.29
CA PHE A 134 -10.56 7.39 -7.86
C PHE A 134 -9.24 7.50 -7.10
N LYS A 135 -9.08 8.58 -6.35
CA LYS A 135 -7.90 8.87 -5.53
C LYS A 135 -8.34 9.10 -4.10
N PHE A 136 -7.93 8.21 -3.19
CA PHE A 136 -8.29 8.30 -1.78
C PHE A 136 -7.05 8.46 -0.90
N TYR A 137 -7.00 9.52 -0.12
CA TYR A 137 -6.01 9.67 0.94
C TYR A 137 -6.66 9.25 2.26
N ILE A 138 -6.31 8.05 2.76
CA ILE A 138 -6.88 7.49 3.99
C ILE A 138 -5.98 7.81 5.17
N THR A 139 -6.54 8.40 6.24
CA THR A 139 -5.80 8.75 7.45
C THR A 139 -6.54 8.35 8.71
N ALA A 140 -5.84 8.36 9.85
CA ALA A 140 -6.42 8.26 11.18
C ALA A 140 -5.46 8.84 12.22
N ASN A 141 -6.00 9.21 13.41
CA ASN A 141 -5.18 9.62 14.54
C ASN A 141 -4.11 8.56 14.87
N ILE A 142 -2.91 9.01 15.19
CA ILE A 142 -1.76 8.11 15.39
C ILE A 142 -1.97 7.13 16.55
N LYS A 143 -2.61 7.57 17.66
CA LYS A 143 -2.92 6.70 18.80
C LYS A 143 -3.89 5.57 18.38
N VAL A 144 -4.89 5.88 17.53
CA VAL A 144 -5.84 4.89 16.98
C VAL A 144 -5.11 3.90 16.07
N ARG A 145 -4.21 4.38 15.21
CA ARG A 145 -3.38 3.52 14.33
C ARG A 145 -2.46 2.62 15.13
N ALA A 146 -1.84 3.15 16.19
CA ALA A 146 -1.00 2.39 17.10
C ALA A 146 -1.79 1.28 17.81
N LYS A 147 -3.00 1.59 18.32
CA LYS A 147 -3.87 0.58 18.96
C LYS A 147 -4.28 -0.53 17.99
N ARG A 148 -4.66 -0.17 16.74
CA ARG A 148 -4.96 -1.16 15.69
C ARG A 148 -3.77 -2.06 15.43
N ARG A 149 -2.58 -1.50 15.27
CA ARG A 149 -1.36 -2.25 14.98
C ARG A 149 -0.89 -3.10 16.15
N PHE A 150 -1.02 -2.59 17.37
CA PHE A 150 -0.74 -3.35 18.60
C PHE A 150 -1.65 -4.59 18.70
N ASN A 151 -2.95 -4.43 18.45
CA ASN A 151 -3.90 -5.55 18.43
C ASN A 151 -3.56 -6.58 17.34
N GLU A 152 -3.14 -6.14 16.14
CA GLU A 152 -2.66 -7.04 15.09
C GLU A 152 -1.45 -7.86 15.55
N TYR A 153 -0.48 -7.24 16.23
CA TYR A 153 0.69 -7.93 16.75
C TYR A 153 0.32 -8.91 17.88
N LYS A 154 -0.59 -8.52 18.78
CA LYS A 154 -1.10 -9.39 19.84
C LYS A 154 -1.76 -10.65 19.26
N ASN A 155 -2.58 -10.50 18.23
CA ASN A 155 -3.22 -11.64 17.54
C ASN A 155 -2.22 -12.54 16.78
N LEU A 156 -1.01 -12.08 16.54
CA LEU A 156 0.10 -12.85 15.97
C LEU A 156 1.07 -13.39 17.02
N ASN A 157 0.70 -13.34 18.31
CA ASN A 157 1.51 -13.74 19.45
C ASN A 157 2.90 -13.06 19.52
N LYS A 158 2.98 -11.81 19.04
CA LYS A 158 4.23 -11.03 19.09
C LYS A 158 4.31 -10.24 20.37
N LYS A 159 5.39 -10.45 21.14
CA LYS A 159 5.72 -9.65 22.33
C LYS A 159 6.23 -8.27 21.89
N ILE A 160 5.39 -7.26 21.97
CA ILE A 160 5.73 -5.86 21.67
C ILE A 160 4.85 -4.93 22.53
N SER A 161 5.39 -3.84 23.04
CA SER A 161 4.63 -2.87 23.82
C SER A 161 3.84 -1.91 22.90
N TYR A 162 2.76 -1.33 23.45
CA TYR A 162 2.02 -0.28 22.73
C TYR A 162 2.90 0.93 22.44
N ASN A 163 3.78 1.31 23.37
CA ASN A 163 4.67 2.46 23.22
C ASN A 163 5.70 2.24 22.12
N ASP A 164 6.24 1.03 21.97
CA ASP A 164 7.15 0.70 20.87
C ASP A 164 6.45 0.76 19.52
N VAL A 165 5.20 0.28 19.45
CA VAL A 165 4.38 0.40 18.24
C VAL A 165 4.13 1.86 17.89
N LEU A 166 3.77 2.69 18.88
CA LEU A 166 3.52 4.12 18.68
C LEU A 166 4.79 4.85 18.22
N LYS A 167 5.94 4.59 18.86
CA LYS A 167 7.25 5.14 18.48
C LYS A 167 7.63 4.75 17.06
N SER A 168 7.49 3.46 16.72
CA SER A 168 7.75 2.93 15.38
C SER A 168 6.89 3.60 14.31
N LEU A 169 5.60 3.81 14.58
CA LEU A 169 4.70 4.51 13.65
C LEU A 169 5.07 5.98 13.44
N ARG A 170 5.48 6.69 14.51
CA ARG A 170 5.96 8.09 14.40
C ARG A 170 7.18 8.20 13.49
N ILE A 171 8.19 7.36 13.74
CA ILE A 171 9.42 7.30 12.94
C ILE A 171 9.08 7.01 11.47
N ARG A 172 8.22 6.04 11.24
CA ARG A 172 7.82 5.64 9.89
C ARG A 172 7.04 6.74 9.17
N ASP A 173 6.09 7.39 9.85
CA ASP A 173 5.30 8.48 9.26
C ASP A 173 6.20 9.65 8.87
N LYS A 174 7.18 10.00 9.72
CA LYS A 174 8.19 11.02 9.41
C LYS A 174 8.98 10.61 8.16
N SER A 175 9.53 9.39 8.16
CA SER A 175 10.29 8.87 7.02
C SER A 175 9.48 8.83 5.72
N ASP A 176 8.20 8.39 5.77
CA ASP A 176 7.34 8.30 4.59
C ASP A 176 6.99 9.71 4.02
N LYS A 177 6.89 10.76 4.87
CA LYS A 177 6.58 12.13 4.46
C LYS A 177 7.79 12.90 3.96
N GLU A 178 8.97 12.71 4.59
CA GLU A 178 10.17 13.51 4.36
C GLU A 178 11.13 12.91 3.32
N ARG A 179 10.91 11.66 2.89
CA ARG A 179 11.78 11.03 1.90
C ARG A 179 11.78 11.81 0.58
N LYS A 180 12.96 11.93 -0.04
CA LYS A 180 13.19 12.67 -1.29
C LYS A 180 12.36 12.14 -2.46
N TYR A 181 12.19 10.81 -2.58
CA TYR A 181 11.51 10.17 -3.70
C TYR A 181 10.18 9.57 -3.28
N GLY A 182 9.08 9.99 -3.91
CA GLY A 182 7.72 9.54 -3.67
C GLY A 182 7.26 9.71 -2.21
N PRO A 183 7.38 10.93 -1.64
CA PRO A 183 6.88 11.18 -0.29
C PRO A 183 5.38 10.98 -0.19
N LEU A 184 4.92 10.59 1.00
CA LEU A 184 3.50 10.51 1.28
C LEU A 184 2.88 11.91 1.34
N LYS A 185 2.09 12.26 0.33
CA LYS A 185 1.42 13.57 0.21
C LYS A 185 -0.04 13.39 -0.20
N LYS A 186 -0.92 14.18 0.42
CA LYS A 186 -2.29 14.36 -0.06
C LYS A 186 -2.26 15.32 -1.25
N THR A 187 -2.95 14.98 -2.35
CA THR A 187 -3.12 15.88 -3.50
C THR A 187 -4.44 16.64 -3.41
N LYS A 188 -4.58 17.74 -4.17
CA LYS A 188 -5.82 18.55 -4.19
C LYS A 188 -7.01 17.74 -4.68
N ASP A 189 -6.80 16.86 -5.65
CA ASP A 189 -7.81 16.00 -6.30
C ASP A 189 -8.04 14.67 -5.58
N SER A 190 -7.36 14.42 -4.45
CA SER A 190 -7.61 13.22 -3.65
C SER A 190 -8.66 13.46 -2.56
N ILE A 191 -9.56 12.49 -2.42
CA ILE A 191 -10.62 12.50 -1.42
C ILE A 191 -10.05 12.03 -0.08
N LEU A 192 -10.15 12.90 0.93
CA LEU A 192 -9.69 12.59 2.29
C LEU A 192 -10.71 11.72 3.01
N ILE A 193 -10.26 10.57 3.51
CA ILE A 193 -11.05 9.67 4.37
C ILE A 193 -10.37 9.54 5.73
N ASN A 194 -10.90 10.23 6.74
CA ASN A 194 -10.43 10.07 8.12
C ASN A 194 -11.17 8.90 8.79
N THR A 195 -10.43 7.84 9.12
CA THR A 195 -10.97 6.60 9.70
C THR A 195 -10.88 6.55 11.22
N THR A 196 -10.55 7.65 11.91
CA THR A 196 -10.35 7.69 13.36
C THR A 196 -11.54 7.14 14.11
N LYS A 197 -12.75 7.59 13.75
CA LYS A 197 -14.02 7.19 14.37
C LYS A 197 -14.84 6.20 13.52
N LEU A 198 -14.24 5.65 12.45
CA LEU A 198 -14.96 4.75 11.53
C LEU A 198 -14.63 3.29 11.79
N SER A 199 -15.67 2.45 11.82
CA SER A 199 -15.52 1.00 11.71
C SER A 199 -15.08 0.59 10.30
N LYS A 200 -14.61 -0.65 10.12
CA LYS A 200 -14.29 -1.19 8.80
C LYS A 200 -15.49 -1.10 7.83
N LYS A 201 -16.69 -1.42 8.32
CA LYS A 201 -17.94 -1.44 7.55
C LYS A 201 -18.40 -0.03 7.18
N SER A 202 -18.39 0.92 8.12
CA SER A 202 -18.81 2.30 7.86
C SER A 202 -17.84 3.04 6.92
N CYS A 203 -16.54 2.80 7.05
CA CYS A 203 -15.55 3.33 6.11
C CYS A 203 -15.77 2.80 4.68
N PHE A 204 -16.01 1.49 4.54
CA PHE A 204 -16.31 0.88 3.24
C PHE A 204 -17.58 1.48 2.62
N LYS A 205 -18.68 1.58 3.40
CA LYS A 205 -19.92 2.19 2.91
C LYS A 205 -19.71 3.61 2.42
N LYS A 206 -18.91 4.42 3.15
CA LYS A 206 -18.58 5.80 2.75
C LYS A 206 -17.83 5.85 1.43
N ILE A 207 -16.77 5.04 1.26
CA ILE A 207 -16.00 5.01 0.02
C ILE A 207 -16.86 4.49 -1.14
N LYS A 208 -17.63 3.42 -0.90
CA LYS A 208 -18.56 2.85 -1.89
C LYS A 208 -19.54 3.90 -2.40
N ALA A 209 -20.20 4.65 -1.53
CA ALA A 209 -21.17 5.68 -1.92
C ALA A 209 -20.54 6.76 -2.82
N ILE A 210 -19.29 7.18 -2.54
CA ILE A 210 -18.55 8.13 -3.38
C ILE A 210 -18.27 7.52 -4.75
N MET A 211 -17.88 6.24 -4.79
CA MET A 211 -17.58 5.57 -6.05
C MET A 211 -18.82 5.34 -6.89
N ASP A 212 -19.91 4.84 -6.29
CA ASP A 212 -21.15 4.54 -6.99
C ASP A 212 -21.74 5.82 -7.62
N LYS A 213 -21.72 6.94 -6.89
CA LYS A 213 -22.17 8.24 -7.44
C LYS A 213 -21.42 8.61 -8.72
N LYS A 214 -20.09 8.34 -8.79
CA LYS A 214 -19.28 8.67 -9.99
C LYS A 214 -19.36 7.61 -11.09
N LEU A 215 -19.70 6.37 -10.76
CA LEU A 215 -19.81 5.29 -11.75
C LEU A 215 -21.17 5.24 -12.44
N ASN A 216 -22.20 5.82 -11.80
CA ASN A 216 -23.57 5.86 -12.31
C ASN A 216 -23.88 7.15 -13.09
N ASN A 217 -23.00 8.15 -13.01
CA ASN A 217 -22.97 9.35 -13.85
C ASN A 217 -22.04 9.13 -15.07
#